data_b02951fb8458a46c3004df013e93a429
#
_entry.id   b02951fb8458a46c3004df013e93a429
#
_cell.length_a   1.000
_cell.length_b   1.000
_cell.length_c   1.000
_cell.angle_alpha   90.00
_cell.angle_beta   90.00
_cell.angle_gamma   90.00
#
_symmetry.space_group_name_H-M   'P 1'
#
loop_
_entity.id
_entity.type
_entity.pdbx_description
1 polymer ?
#
loop_
_entity_poly.entity_id
_entity_poly.type
_entity_poly.pdbx_seq_one_letter_code
_entity_poly.pdbx_strand_id
1 'polypeptide(L)'
;MIKLLHNWLTNLGRFIILMGRTFSVPERFRMFWKQYVKEMAQLGVNSIGIVLLISFFIGAVICIQMKLNIQSPWMPRWVSGYTTREIMLLEFSSSIMCLILAGKVGSNIASEIGTMRVTQQIDALDIMGVNSACYLILPKILGMLTIMPLLVIFSSSMGIVGAYGTAYIGHIIVPDDLTLGLQHSFQPWFVWMSIIKSLFFAFIISAVPSYFGYTVEGGSVNVGKASTDAVVSSSVLILCSDVFLTQLLS
;
A
#
# COMPACT_ATOMS: atom_id res chain seq x y z
N MET A 1 25.78 15.76 13.62
CA MET A 1 25.78 14.75 12.55
C MET A 1 25.98 13.34 13.09
N ILE A 2 27.04 13.07 13.87
CA ILE A 2 27.33 11.72 14.45
C ILE A 2 26.19 11.19 15.34
N LYS A 3 25.58 12.01 16.22
CA LYS A 3 24.46 11.61 17.07
C LYS A 3 23.20 11.25 16.27
N LEU A 4 22.91 11.93 15.18
CA LEU A 4 21.78 11.62 14.30
C LEU A 4 21.99 10.26 13.59
N LEU A 5 23.20 10.04 13.08
CA LEU A 5 23.56 8.78 12.45
C LEU A 5 23.50 7.60 13.44
N HIS A 6 23.99 7.80 14.67
CA HIS A 6 23.93 6.81 15.73
C HIS A 6 22.48 6.43 16.11
N ASN A 7 21.61 7.43 16.28
CA ASN A 7 20.21 7.17 16.58
C ASN A 7 19.48 6.44 15.44
N TRP A 8 19.81 6.78 14.20
CA TRP A 8 19.24 6.12 13.02
C TRP A 8 19.68 4.66 12.92
N LEU A 9 20.95 4.38 13.14
CA LEU A 9 21.48 3.01 13.17
C LEU A 9 20.90 2.19 14.33
N THR A 10 20.71 2.81 15.50
CA THR A 10 20.10 2.15 16.66
C THR A 10 18.63 1.79 16.39
N ASN A 11 17.86 2.69 15.77
CA ASN A 11 16.47 2.44 15.41
C ASN A 11 16.36 1.34 14.33
N LEU A 12 17.26 1.35 13.33
CA LEU A 12 17.36 0.28 12.33
C LEU A 12 17.67 -1.08 12.98
N GLY A 13 18.62 -1.10 13.92
CA GLY A 13 18.95 -2.34 14.66
C GLY A 13 17.75 -2.87 15.46
N ARG A 14 17.02 -2.00 16.16
CA ARG A 14 15.79 -2.35 16.88
C ARG A 14 14.71 -2.87 15.96
N PHE A 15 14.53 -2.25 14.78
CA PHE A 15 13.58 -2.70 13.76
C PHE A 15 13.93 -4.12 13.27
N ILE A 16 15.19 -4.39 12.93
CA ILE A 16 15.65 -5.71 12.47
C ILE A 16 15.43 -6.77 13.54
N ILE A 17 15.75 -6.46 14.80
CA ILE A 17 15.55 -7.40 15.93
C ILE A 17 14.07 -7.70 16.12
N LEU A 18 13.20 -6.67 16.05
CA LEU A 18 11.75 -6.85 16.15
C LEU A 18 11.22 -7.72 15.01
N MET A 19 11.65 -7.46 13.78
CA MET A 19 11.25 -8.28 12.63
C MET A 19 11.75 -9.73 12.78
N GLY A 20 12.96 -9.94 13.27
CA GLY A 20 13.47 -11.29 13.57
C GLY A 20 12.60 -12.04 14.59
N ARG A 21 12.11 -11.36 15.63
CA ARG A 21 11.16 -11.94 16.60
C ARG A 21 9.78 -12.18 15.99
N THR A 22 9.34 -11.32 15.08
CA THR A 22 8.05 -11.43 14.38
C THR A 22 7.97 -12.67 13.51
N PHE A 23 9.05 -13.01 12.79
CA PHE A 23 9.09 -14.17 11.90
C PHE A 23 9.40 -15.50 12.63
N SER A 24 9.26 -15.56 13.94
CA SER A 24 9.34 -16.82 14.68
C SER A 24 8.10 -17.69 14.41
N VAL A 25 8.24 -19.00 14.67
CA VAL A 25 7.13 -19.95 14.45
C VAL A 25 6.00 -19.69 15.46
N PRO A 26 4.74 -19.51 15.02
CA PRO A 26 3.62 -19.29 15.92
C PRO A 26 3.33 -20.55 16.77
N GLU A 27 3.22 -20.37 18.08
CA GLU A 27 3.00 -21.47 19.04
C GLU A 27 1.64 -22.16 18.89
N ARG A 28 0.61 -21.41 18.44
CA ARG A 28 -0.76 -21.92 18.29
C ARG A 28 -1.30 -21.57 16.90
N PHE A 29 -1.12 -22.46 15.95
CA PHE A 29 -1.50 -22.28 14.55
C PHE A 29 -3.00 -21.94 14.34
N ARG A 30 -3.91 -22.53 15.12
CA ARG A 30 -5.36 -22.25 15.02
C ARG A 30 -5.72 -20.82 15.43
N MET A 31 -5.06 -20.28 16.45
CA MET A 31 -5.27 -18.87 16.86
C MET A 31 -4.68 -17.91 15.83
N PHE A 32 -3.52 -18.24 15.29
CA PHE A 32 -2.87 -17.49 14.23
C PHE A 32 -3.77 -17.36 13.00
N TRP A 33 -4.35 -18.46 12.49
CA TRP A 33 -5.27 -18.42 11.35
C TRP A 33 -6.49 -17.53 11.60
N LYS A 34 -7.08 -17.62 12.79
CA LYS A 34 -8.23 -16.77 13.13
C LYS A 34 -7.85 -15.29 13.13
N GLN A 35 -6.67 -14.96 13.68
CA GLN A 35 -6.16 -13.59 13.69
C GLN A 35 -5.82 -13.11 12.29
N TYR A 36 -5.13 -13.93 11.49
CA TYR A 36 -4.79 -13.64 10.11
C TYR A 36 -6.03 -13.29 9.26
N VAL A 37 -7.09 -14.12 9.28
CA VAL A 37 -8.32 -13.85 8.54
C VAL A 37 -9.00 -12.57 9.03
N LYS A 38 -8.99 -12.33 10.33
CA LYS A 38 -9.53 -11.10 10.92
C LYS A 38 -8.76 -9.86 10.43
N GLU A 39 -7.43 -9.90 10.47
CA GLU A 39 -6.59 -8.80 10.00
C GLU A 39 -6.73 -8.56 8.49
N MET A 40 -6.77 -9.63 7.70
CA MET A 40 -7.01 -9.54 6.26
C MET A 40 -8.35 -8.85 5.96
N ALA A 41 -9.41 -9.18 6.70
CA ALA A 41 -10.70 -8.51 6.54
C ALA A 41 -10.66 -7.05 7.03
N GLN A 42 -10.08 -6.80 8.17
CA GLN A 42 -10.07 -5.47 8.80
C GLN A 42 -9.20 -4.47 8.02
N LEU A 43 -8.01 -4.86 7.59
CA LEU A 43 -7.06 -4.00 6.89
C LEU A 43 -7.34 -3.93 5.39
N GLY A 44 -7.72 -5.06 4.79
CA GLY A 44 -7.90 -5.19 3.36
C GLY A 44 -9.33 -4.93 2.90
N VAL A 45 -10.28 -5.79 3.31
CA VAL A 45 -11.66 -5.72 2.81
C VAL A 45 -12.31 -4.37 3.14
N ASN A 46 -12.10 -3.85 4.34
CA ASN A 46 -12.60 -2.53 4.75
C ASN A 46 -11.93 -1.37 3.98
N SER A 47 -10.89 -1.65 3.19
CA SER A 47 -10.24 -0.66 2.35
C SER A 47 -10.71 -0.70 0.89
N ILE A 48 -11.43 -1.75 0.46
CA ILE A 48 -11.89 -1.91 -0.93
C ILE A 48 -12.73 -0.71 -1.37
N GLY A 49 -13.68 -0.26 -0.56
CA GLY A 49 -14.57 0.84 -0.93
C GLY A 49 -13.84 2.13 -1.26
N ILE A 50 -12.86 2.52 -0.44
CA ILE A 50 -12.08 3.74 -0.68
C ILE A 50 -11.14 3.57 -1.88
N VAL A 51 -10.56 2.37 -2.05
CA VAL A 51 -9.71 2.03 -3.20
C VAL A 51 -10.49 2.18 -4.50
N LEU A 52 -11.66 1.56 -4.61
CA LEU A 52 -12.49 1.62 -5.82
C LEU A 52 -12.93 3.05 -6.14
N LEU A 53 -13.37 3.80 -5.13
CA LEU A 53 -13.82 5.18 -5.31
C LEU A 53 -12.69 6.08 -5.81
N ILE A 54 -11.54 6.04 -5.17
CA ILE A 54 -10.39 6.86 -5.56
C ILE A 54 -9.90 6.47 -6.95
N SER A 55 -9.76 5.17 -7.22
CA SER A 55 -9.31 4.68 -8.52
C SER A 55 -10.23 5.09 -9.67
N PHE A 56 -11.54 5.05 -9.46
CA PHE A 56 -12.52 5.50 -10.45
C PHE A 56 -12.31 6.97 -10.83
N PHE A 57 -12.27 7.85 -9.84
CA PHE A 57 -12.11 9.28 -10.11
C PHE A 57 -10.75 9.62 -10.72
N ILE A 58 -9.69 8.99 -10.26
CA ILE A 58 -8.36 9.27 -10.80
C ILE A 58 -8.20 8.70 -12.20
N GLY A 59 -8.74 7.51 -12.49
CA GLY A 59 -8.77 6.99 -13.86
C GLY A 59 -9.49 7.94 -14.81
N ALA A 60 -10.61 8.52 -14.37
CA ALA A 60 -11.32 9.55 -15.10
C ALA A 60 -10.45 10.81 -15.34
N VAL A 61 -9.82 11.33 -14.30
CA VAL A 61 -8.96 12.53 -14.37
C VAL A 61 -7.75 12.30 -15.28
N ILE A 62 -7.05 11.15 -15.15
CA ILE A 62 -5.89 10.83 -16.00
C ILE A 62 -6.32 10.77 -17.46
N CYS A 63 -7.46 10.14 -17.78
CA CYS A 63 -7.99 10.04 -19.12
C CYS A 63 -8.25 11.43 -19.73
N ILE A 64 -8.89 12.35 -18.99
CA ILE A 64 -9.12 13.74 -19.40
C ILE A 64 -7.79 14.46 -19.62
N GLN A 65 -6.85 14.33 -18.70
CA GLN A 65 -5.56 15.02 -18.74
C GLN A 65 -4.71 14.52 -19.92
N MET A 66 -4.70 13.22 -20.19
CA MET A 66 -4.00 12.67 -21.37
C MET A 66 -4.61 13.17 -22.68
N LYS A 67 -5.93 13.27 -22.77
CA LYS A 67 -6.60 13.86 -23.93
C LYS A 67 -6.21 15.33 -24.15
N LEU A 68 -6.13 16.12 -23.09
CA LEU A 68 -5.74 17.53 -23.17
C LEU A 68 -4.27 17.71 -23.55
N ASN A 69 -3.39 16.83 -23.05
CA ASN A 69 -1.96 16.90 -23.35
C ASN A 69 -1.62 16.41 -24.77
N ILE A 70 -2.42 15.47 -25.32
CA ILE A 70 -2.19 14.87 -26.64
C ILE A 70 -3.15 15.52 -27.65
N GLN A 71 -2.99 16.82 -27.90
CA GLN A 71 -3.78 17.55 -28.91
C GLN A 71 -3.03 17.75 -30.24
N SER A 72 -1.83 17.21 -30.37
CA SER A 72 -1.03 17.35 -31.58
C SER A 72 -1.70 16.67 -32.77
N PRO A 73 -1.86 17.34 -33.93
CA PRO A 73 -2.44 16.75 -35.16
C PRO A 73 -1.65 15.55 -35.70
N TRP A 74 -0.39 15.41 -35.30
CA TRP A 74 0.50 14.34 -35.72
C TRP A 74 0.37 13.06 -34.88
N MET A 75 -0.28 13.11 -33.73
CA MET A 75 -0.48 11.95 -32.86
C MET A 75 -1.82 11.27 -33.14
N PRO A 76 -1.82 9.92 -33.27
CA PRO A 76 -3.05 9.16 -33.40
C PRO A 76 -3.94 9.32 -32.14
N ARG A 77 -5.25 9.38 -32.30
CA ARG A 77 -6.21 9.61 -31.20
C ARG A 77 -6.21 8.52 -30.13
N TRP A 78 -5.87 7.28 -30.49
CA TRP A 78 -5.79 6.15 -29.56
C TRP A 78 -4.66 6.25 -28.54
N VAL A 79 -3.67 7.11 -28.75
CA VAL A 79 -2.51 7.28 -27.84
C VAL A 79 -2.95 7.73 -26.46
N SER A 80 -4.03 8.50 -26.33
CA SER A 80 -4.57 8.91 -25.03
C SER A 80 -5.06 7.72 -24.20
N GLY A 81 -5.70 6.72 -24.81
CA GLY A 81 -6.11 5.48 -24.14
C GLY A 81 -4.92 4.62 -23.73
N TYR A 82 -3.93 4.49 -24.63
CA TYR A 82 -2.68 3.77 -24.37
C TYR A 82 -1.93 4.34 -23.15
N THR A 83 -1.67 5.65 -23.14
CA THR A 83 -0.96 6.31 -22.04
C THR A 83 -1.75 6.27 -20.72
N THR A 84 -3.08 6.38 -20.77
CA THR A 84 -3.94 6.22 -19.59
C THR A 84 -3.76 4.83 -18.97
N ARG A 85 -3.77 3.77 -19.78
CA ARG A 85 -3.54 2.40 -19.30
C ARG A 85 -2.16 2.25 -18.66
N GLU A 86 -1.11 2.72 -19.34
CA GLU A 86 0.27 2.63 -18.87
C GLU A 86 0.42 3.29 -17.48
N ILE A 87 -0.05 4.53 -17.33
CA ILE A 87 0.02 5.27 -16.07
C ILE A 87 -0.79 4.55 -14.98
N MET A 88 -1.97 4.04 -15.33
CA MET A 88 -2.80 3.32 -14.35
C MET A 88 -2.15 2.03 -13.88
N LEU A 89 -1.56 1.25 -14.78
CA LEU A 89 -0.94 -0.04 -14.41
C LEU A 89 0.40 0.14 -13.71
N LEU A 90 1.29 0.98 -14.25
CA LEU A 90 2.67 1.05 -13.78
C LEU A 90 2.83 1.84 -12.48
N GLU A 91 2.10 2.97 -12.36
CA GLU A 91 2.33 3.91 -11.26
C GLU A 91 1.11 4.06 -10.35
N PHE A 92 -0.07 4.32 -10.92
CA PHE A 92 -1.20 4.72 -10.08
C PHE A 92 -1.68 3.58 -9.19
N SER A 93 -1.98 2.42 -9.75
CA SER A 93 -2.56 1.31 -8.98
C SER A 93 -1.57 0.67 -8.01
N SER A 94 -0.26 0.70 -8.30
CA SER A 94 0.76 0.18 -7.39
C SER A 94 1.23 1.23 -6.38
N SER A 95 1.79 2.35 -6.84
CA SER A 95 2.54 3.28 -5.99
C SER A 95 1.65 4.29 -5.28
N ILE A 96 0.81 5.03 -6.03
CA ILE A 96 -0.04 6.08 -5.44
C ILE A 96 -1.12 5.46 -4.54
N MET A 97 -1.69 4.32 -4.96
CA MET A 97 -2.68 3.63 -4.15
C MET A 97 -2.09 3.12 -2.84
N CYS A 98 -0.86 2.60 -2.87
CA CYS A 98 -0.14 2.18 -1.67
C CYS A 98 0.17 3.36 -0.73
N LEU A 99 0.46 4.56 -1.24
CA LEU A 99 0.62 5.77 -0.41
C LEU A 99 -0.68 6.13 0.35
N ILE A 100 -1.82 6.06 -0.33
CA ILE A 100 -3.12 6.32 0.30
C ILE A 100 -3.42 5.26 1.38
N LEU A 101 -3.12 4.00 1.07
CA LEU A 101 -3.29 2.91 2.04
C LEU A 101 -2.29 2.99 3.19
N ALA A 102 -1.08 3.51 2.99
CA ALA A 102 -0.15 3.78 4.06
C ALA A 102 -0.74 4.77 5.08
N GLY A 103 -1.45 5.79 4.62
CA GLY A 103 -2.19 6.71 5.49
C GLY A 103 -3.29 6.01 6.29
N LYS A 104 -4.16 5.25 5.64
CA LYS A 104 -5.31 4.60 6.28
C LYS A 104 -4.90 3.37 7.12
N VAL A 105 -4.21 2.44 6.50
CA VAL A 105 -3.86 1.15 7.11
C VAL A 105 -2.68 1.30 8.06
N GLY A 106 -1.66 2.06 7.66
CA GLY A 106 -0.48 2.30 8.49
C GLY A 106 -0.83 3.04 9.78
N SER A 107 -1.65 4.10 9.73
CA SER A 107 -2.11 4.79 10.93
C SER A 107 -2.92 3.87 11.85
N ASN A 108 -3.80 3.04 11.27
CA ASN A 108 -4.61 2.10 12.03
C ASN A 108 -3.74 1.06 12.77
N ILE A 109 -2.76 0.45 12.06
CA ILE A 109 -1.82 -0.52 12.65
C ILE A 109 -1.01 0.12 13.80
N ALA A 110 -0.43 1.31 13.56
CA ALA A 110 0.37 1.99 14.56
C ALA A 110 -0.45 2.40 15.79
N SER A 111 -1.67 2.89 15.59
CA SER A 111 -2.57 3.26 16.68
C SER A 111 -3.04 2.05 17.49
N GLU A 112 -3.40 0.94 16.82
CA GLU A 112 -3.87 -0.27 17.49
C GLU A 112 -2.76 -0.89 18.35
N ILE A 113 -1.59 -1.14 17.76
CA ILE A 113 -0.44 -1.71 18.48
C ILE A 113 0.05 -0.73 19.55
N GLY A 114 0.11 0.57 19.26
CA GLY A 114 0.50 1.60 20.20
C GLY A 114 -0.45 1.70 21.40
N THR A 115 -1.75 1.56 21.19
CA THR A 115 -2.73 1.49 22.28
C THR A 115 -2.52 0.25 23.15
N MET A 116 -2.28 -0.92 22.54
CA MET A 116 -1.98 -2.15 23.27
C MET A 116 -0.67 -2.02 24.07
N ARG A 117 0.32 -1.28 23.58
CA ARG A 117 1.57 -1.00 24.29
C ARG A 117 1.34 -0.13 25.52
N VAL A 118 0.66 1.00 25.35
CA VAL A 118 0.39 1.96 26.45
C VAL A 118 -0.51 1.35 27.52
N THR A 119 -1.44 0.47 27.16
CA THR A 119 -2.31 -0.24 28.11
C THR A 119 -1.68 -1.52 28.68
N GLN A 120 -0.37 -1.73 28.47
CA GLN A 120 0.41 -2.88 28.98
C GLN A 120 -0.10 -4.27 28.53
N GLN A 121 -0.93 -4.34 27.50
CA GLN A 121 -1.42 -5.61 26.96
C GLN A 121 -0.30 -6.43 26.32
N ILE A 122 0.69 -5.76 25.70
CA ILE A 122 1.87 -6.41 25.11
C ILE A 122 2.73 -7.03 26.22
N ASP A 123 2.96 -6.31 27.30
CA ASP A 123 3.73 -6.80 28.45
C ASP A 123 3.03 -7.99 29.13
N ALA A 124 1.69 -7.94 29.21
CA ALA A 124 0.91 -9.07 29.73
C ALA A 124 1.06 -10.34 28.85
N LEU A 125 1.11 -10.20 27.52
CA LEU A 125 1.36 -11.32 26.61
C LEU A 125 2.76 -11.91 26.84
N ASP A 126 3.79 -11.06 26.98
CA ASP A 126 5.17 -11.50 27.20
C ASP A 126 5.32 -12.21 28.57
N ILE A 127 4.64 -11.75 29.63
CA ILE A 127 4.61 -12.42 30.94
C ILE A 127 3.94 -13.79 30.87
N MET A 128 2.92 -13.94 30.01
CA MET A 128 2.27 -15.23 29.77
C MET A 128 3.12 -16.20 28.91
N GLY A 129 4.34 -15.80 28.50
CA GLY A 129 5.24 -16.60 27.69
C GLY A 129 4.92 -16.60 26.20
N VAL A 130 3.96 -15.77 25.75
CA VAL A 130 3.61 -15.66 24.32
C VAL A 130 4.51 -14.62 23.64
N ASN A 131 5.11 -14.95 22.52
CA ASN A 131 5.85 -13.97 21.72
C ASN A 131 4.89 -12.94 21.14
N SER A 132 4.78 -11.78 21.81
CA SER A 132 3.84 -10.71 21.45
C SER A 132 4.09 -10.16 20.04
N ALA A 133 5.35 -10.06 19.58
CA ALA A 133 5.68 -9.59 18.25
C ALA A 133 5.16 -10.55 17.15
N CYS A 134 5.37 -11.85 17.33
CA CYS A 134 4.85 -12.86 16.40
C CYS A 134 3.31 -12.90 16.40
N TYR A 135 2.69 -12.78 17.57
CA TYR A 135 1.23 -12.87 17.71
C TYR A 135 0.49 -11.66 17.13
N LEU A 136 1.03 -10.44 17.27
CA LEU A 136 0.37 -9.20 16.86
C LEU A 136 0.78 -8.74 15.45
N ILE A 137 2.08 -8.83 15.11
CA ILE A 137 2.61 -8.22 13.89
C ILE A 137 2.55 -9.18 12.70
N LEU A 138 2.90 -10.45 12.89
CA LEU A 138 2.96 -11.42 11.77
C LEU A 138 1.63 -11.58 11.03
N PRO A 139 0.45 -11.71 11.69
CA PRO A 139 -0.82 -11.78 11.00
C PRO A 139 -1.14 -10.53 10.17
N LYS A 140 -0.75 -9.34 10.65
CA LYS A 140 -0.94 -8.08 9.93
C LYS A 140 -0.08 -8.02 8.67
N ILE A 141 1.20 -8.42 8.77
CA ILE A 141 2.11 -8.47 7.60
C ILE A 141 1.59 -9.44 6.56
N LEU A 142 1.27 -10.68 6.94
CA LEU A 142 0.78 -11.69 6.00
C LEU A 142 -0.60 -11.32 5.44
N GLY A 143 -1.48 -10.75 6.26
CA GLY A 143 -2.77 -10.24 5.81
C GLY A 143 -2.64 -9.17 4.73
N MET A 144 -1.72 -8.22 4.91
CA MET A 144 -1.44 -7.20 3.91
C MET A 144 -0.78 -7.76 2.65
N LEU A 145 0.20 -8.66 2.80
CA LEU A 145 0.86 -9.30 1.66
C LEU A 145 -0.12 -10.06 0.75
N THR A 146 -1.15 -10.68 1.32
CA THR A 146 -2.13 -11.44 0.53
C THR A 146 -3.22 -10.58 -0.09
N ILE A 147 -3.66 -9.52 0.59
CA ILE A 147 -4.77 -8.69 0.10
C ILE A 147 -4.32 -7.56 -0.83
N MET A 148 -3.09 -7.06 -0.68
CA MET A 148 -2.60 -5.93 -1.48
C MET A 148 -2.55 -6.18 -2.99
N PRO A 149 -2.06 -7.32 -3.50
CA PRO A 149 -2.11 -7.61 -4.93
C PRO A 149 -3.54 -7.58 -5.48
N LEU A 150 -4.50 -8.07 -4.69
CA LEU A 150 -5.91 -8.05 -5.07
C LEU A 150 -6.47 -6.62 -5.12
N LEU A 151 -6.11 -5.77 -4.15
CA LEU A 151 -6.50 -4.36 -4.13
C LEU A 151 -5.92 -3.59 -5.32
N VAL A 152 -4.69 -3.90 -5.74
CA VAL A 152 -4.05 -3.30 -6.92
C VAL A 152 -4.76 -3.69 -8.21
N ILE A 153 -5.16 -4.96 -8.36
CA ILE A 153 -5.96 -5.42 -9.50
C ILE A 153 -7.33 -4.71 -9.53
N PHE A 154 -8.00 -4.59 -8.40
CA PHE A 154 -9.26 -3.86 -8.31
C PHE A 154 -9.08 -2.37 -8.63
N SER A 155 -7.99 -1.77 -8.15
CA SER A 155 -7.64 -0.37 -8.44
C SER A 155 -7.45 -0.13 -9.92
N SER A 156 -6.63 -0.95 -10.59
CA SER A 156 -6.37 -0.81 -12.03
C SER A 156 -7.63 -1.02 -12.87
N SER A 157 -8.43 -2.04 -12.54
CA SER A 157 -9.69 -2.32 -13.22
C SER A 157 -10.69 -1.18 -13.07
N MET A 158 -10.85 -0.66 -11.84
CA MET A 158 -11.79 0.43 -11.57
C MET A 158 -11.32 1.77 -12.17
N GLY A 159 -10.02 2.00 -12.26
CA GLY A 159 -9.47 3.16 -12.97
C GLY A 159 -9.76 3.14 -14.46
N ILE A 160 -9.70 1.97 -15.10
CA ILE A 160 -10.10 1.80 -16.51
C ILE A 160 -11.62 2.06 -16.66
N VAL A 161 -12.45 1.57 -15.74
CA VAL A 161 -13.90 1.88 -15.72
C VAL A 161 -14.13 3.39 -15.58
N GLY A 162 -13.36 4.09 -14.75
CA GLY A 162 -13.38 5.55 -14.63
C GLY A 162 -13.05 6.26 -15.95
N ALA A 163 -12.03 5.76 -16.67
CA ALA A 163 -11.69 6.28 -18.01
C ALA A 163 -12.84 6.10 -19.01
N TYR A 164 -13.50 4.94 -19.01
CA TYR A 164 -14.72 4.75 -19.82
C TYR A 164 -15.86 5.68 -19.41
N GLY A 165 -15.99 5.97 -18.11
CA GLY A 165 -16.98 6.95 -17.62
C GLY A 165 -16.81 8.32 -18.28
N THR A 166 -15.58 8.79 -18.50
CA THR A 166 -15.32 10.05 -19.21
C THR A 166 -15.64 9.99 -20.70
N ALA A 167 -15.46 8.84 -21.34
CA ALA A 167 -15.79 8.65 -22.74
C ALA A 167 -17.31 8.65 -22.98
N TYR A 168 -18.09 7.92 -22.16
CA TYR A 168 -19.53 7.77 -22.35
C TYR A 168 -20.34 8.93 -21.77
N ILE A 169 -19.99 9.43 -20.57
CA ILE A 169 -20.75 10.47 -19.89
C ILE A 169 -20.24 11.86 -20.29
N GLY A 170 -18.93 12.03 -20.34
CA GLY A 170 -18.31 13.32 -20.65
C GLY A 170 -18.19 13.63 -22.13
N HIS A 171 -18.35 12.63 -23.03
CA HIS A 171 -18.11 12.75 -24.48
C HIS A 171 -16.76 13.40 -24.84
N ILE A 172 -15.79 13.29 -23.94
CA ILE A 172 -14.48 13.94 -24.07
C ILE A 172 -13.60 13.16 -25.05
N ILE A 173 -13.68 11.84 -25.02
CA ILE A 173 -12.93 10.92 -25.88
C ILE A 173 -13.95 10.01 -26.58
N VAL A 174 -13.67 9.69 -27.83
CA VAL A 174 -14.47 8.71 -28.57
C VAL A 174 -14.23 7.33 -27.95
N PRO A 175 -15.28 6.57 -27.55
CA PRO A 175 -15.11 5.27 -26.89
C PRO A 175 -14.27 4.27 -27.70
N ASP A 176 -14.39 4.30 -29.04
CA ASP A 176 -13.62 3.43 -29.93
C ASP A 176 -12.12 3.76 -29.90
N ASP A 177 -11.75 5.04 -29.87
CA ASP A 177 -10.35 5.46 -29.76
C ASP A 177 -9.76 5.05 -28.40
N LEU A 178 -10.57 5.10 -27.32
CA LEU A 178 -10.16 4.65 -26.00
C LEU A 178 -9.94 3.12 -25.98
N THR A 179 -10.87 2.34 -26.54
CA THR A 179 -10.75 0.87 -26.60
C THR A 179 -9.56 0.42 -27.41
N LEU A 180 -9.34 1.04 -28.58
CA LEU A 180 -8.15 0.77 -29.42
C LEU A 180 -6.87 1.08 -28.64
N GLY A 181 -6.81 2.20 -27.91
CA GLY A 181 -5.66 2.56 -27.10
C GLY A 181 -5.40 1.58 -25.96
N LEU A 182 -6.45 1.16 -25.24
CA LEU A 182 -6.33 0.20 -24.14
C LEU A 182 -5.84 -1.19 -24.61
N GLN A 183 -6.18 -1.60 -25.82
CA GLN A 183 -5.79 -2.90 -26.39
C GLN A 183 -4.46 -2.85 -27.14
N HIS A 184 -4.05 -1.66 -27.61
CA HIS A 184 -2.84 -1.51 -28.41
C HIS A 184 -1.58 -1.89 -27.63
N SER A 185 -0.80 -2.82 -28.19
CA SER A 185 0.50 -3.26 -27.61
C SER A 185 0.42 -3.61 -26.12
N PHE A 186 -0.59 -4.37 -25.70
CA PHE A 186 -0.72 -4.80 -24.32
C PHE A 186 0.44 -5.72 -23.93
N GLN A 187 1.20 -5.32 -22.90
CA GLN A 187 2.29 -6.10 -22.35
C GLN A 187 1.87 -6.70 -21.00
N PRO A 188 1.70 -8.03 -20.88
CA PRO A 188 1.33 -8.68 -19.61
C PRO A 188 2.35 -8.44 -18.49
N TRP A 189 3.60 -8.15 -18.85
CA TRP A 189 4.68 -7.86 -17.90
C TRP A 189 4.34 -6.68 -16.97
N PHE A 190 3.67 -5.66 -17.45
CA PHE A 190 3.31 -4.49 -16.63
C PHE A 190 2.34 -4.83 -15.49
N VAL A 191 1.47 -5.79 -15.69
CA VAL A 191 0.59 -6.31 -14.63
C VAL A 191 1.41 -7.05 -13.57
N TRP A 192 2.36 -7.90 -13.98
CA TRP A 192 3.26 -8.57 -13.04
C TRP A 192 4.13 -7.59 -12.27
N MET A 193 4.64 -6.57 -12.94
CA MET A 193 5.43 -5.51 -12.33
C MET A 193 4.65 -4.79 -11.22
N SER A 194 3.39 -4.41 -11.47
CA SER A 194 2.54 -3.78 -10.46
C SER A 194 2.25 -4.70 -9.27
N ILE A 195 2.07 -6.01 -9.51
CA ILE A 195 1.87 -7.00 -8.44
C ILE A 195 3.15 -7.16 -7.60
N ILE A 196 4.31 -7.26 -8.22
CA ILE A 196 5.59 -7.37 -7.50
C ILE A 196 5.81 -6.12 -6.64
N LYS A 197 5.65 -4.92 -7.20
CA LYS A 197 5.73 -3.65 -6.45
C LYS A 197 4.78 -3.66 -5.25
N SER A 198 3.53 -4.09 -5.44
CA SER A 198 2.52 -4.12 -4.38
C SER A 198 2.90 -5.02 -3.20
N LEU A 199 3.60 -6.13 -3.42
CA LEU A 199 4.09 -7.00 -2.36
C LEU A 199 5.16 -6.31 -1.49
N PHE A 200 6.11 -5.61 -2.12
CA PHE A 200 7.11 -4.83 -1.38
C PHE A 200 6.46 -3.71 -0.56
N PHE A 201 5.52 -3.00 -1.16
CA PHE A 201 4.82 -1.91 -0.46
C PHE A 201 3.92 -2.43 0.65
N ALA A 202 3.26 -3.58 0.47
CA ALA A 202 2.47 -4.24 1.52
C ALA A 202 3.32 -4.54 2.76
N PHE A 203 4.55 -5.03 2.54
CA PHE A 203 5.48 -5.26 3.64
C PHE A 203 5.85 -3.94 4.35
N ILE A 204 6.17 -2.88 3.61
CA ILE A 204 6.51 -1.57 4.21
C ILE A 204 5.31 -1.02 5.01
N ILE A 205 4.10 -1.02 4.42
CA ILE A 205 2.87 -0.49 5.04
C ILE A 205 2.50 -1.24 6.33
N SER A 206 2.87 -2.50 6.44
CA SER A 206 2.56 -3.30 7.63
C SER A 206 3.70 -3.33 8.66
N ALA A 207 4.95 -3.48 8.22
CA ALA A 207 6.10 -3.65 9.10
C ALA A 207 6.51 -2.33 9.79
N VAL A 208 6.58 -1.22 9.04
CA VAL A 208 7.02 0.07 9.58
C VAL A 208 6.04 0.62 10.62
N PRO A 209 4.73 0.70 10.37
CA PRO A 209 3.79 1.14 11.39
C PRO A 209 3.71 0.21 12.60
N SER A 210 3.89 -1.09 12.40
CA SER A 210 3.96 -2.04 13.52
C SER A 210 5.14 -1.75 14.44
N TYR A 211 6.30 -1.38 13.89
CA TYR A 211 7.46 -0.99 14.66
C TYR A 211 7.20 0.29 15.49
N PHE A 212 6.66 1.34 14.86
CA PHE A 212 6.35 2.58 15.56
C PHE A 212 5.33 2.36 16.66
N GLY A 213 4.27 1.59 16.41
CA GLY A 213 3.28 1.25 17.42
C GLY A 213 3.87 0.42 18.57
N TYR A 214 4.69 -0.58 18.28
CA TYR A 214 5.28 -1.46 19.26
C TYR A 214 6.31 -0.77 20.18
N THR A 215 6.99 0.25 19.69
CA THR A 215 8.02 1.00 20.42
C THR A 215 7.53 2.28 21.10
N VAL A 216 6.22 2.56 21.03
CA VAL A 216 5.63 3.72 21.69
C VAL A 216 5.85 3.66 23.21
N GLU A 217 6.27 4.78 23.79
CA GLU A 217 6.40 4.99 25.21
C GLU A 217 5.54 6.19 25.65
N GLY A 218 4.94 6.10 26.84
CA GLY A 218 4.15 7.17 27.44
C GLY A 218 2.65 7.00 27.28
N GLY A 219 1.91 8.08 27.04
CA GLY A 219 0.44 8.09 27.01
C GLY A 219 -0.17 8.11 25.61
N SER A 220 -1.51 8.23 25.57
CA SER A 220 -2.31 8.23 24.34
C SER A 220 -1.90 9.31 23.30
N VAL A 221 -1.39 10.46 23.76
CA VAL A 221 -0.88 11.51 22.87
C VAL A 221 0.32 11.02 22.06
N ASN A 222 1.19 10.22 22.66
CA ASN A 222 2.35 9.66 21.99
C ASN A 222 1.96 8.58 20.97
N VAL A 223 0.86 7.85 21.19
CA VAL A 223 0.29 6.93 20.19
C VAL A 223 -0.12 7.69 18.93
N GLY A 224 -0.76 8.85 19.07
CA GLY A 224 -1.12 9.70 17.93
C GLY A 224 0.11 10.20 17.15
N LYS A 225 1.17 10.63 17.86
CA LYS A 225 2.44 11.03 17.23
C LYS A 225 3.10 9.87 16.50
N ALA A 226 3.22 8.71 17.15
CA ALA A 226 3.80 7.51 16.55
C ALA A 226 3.02 7.06 15.30
N SER A 227 1.70 7.20 15.30
CA SER A 227 0.85 6.93 14.14
C SER A 227 1.20 7.87 12.97
N THR A 228 1.36 9.16 13.23
CA THR A 228 1.75 10.13 12.19
C THR A 228 3.17 9.86 11.67
N ASP A 229 4.13 9.65 12.56
CA ASP A 229 5.52 9.34 12.22
C ASP A 229 5.63 8.04 11.40
N ALA A 230 4.81 7.04 11.75
CA ALA A 230 4.71 5.79 11.01
C ALA A 230 4.23 6.00 9.57
N VAL A 231 3.18 6.80 9.37
CA VAL A 231 2.66 7.13 8.03
C VAL A 231 3.71 7.88 7.20
N VAL A 232 4.34 8.90 7.77
CA VAL A 232 5.38 9.67 7.06
C VAL A 232 6.55 8.77 6.69
N SER A 233 7.06 7.98 7.64
CA SER A 233 8.21 7.10 7.41
C SER A 233 7.90 6.02 6.36
N SER A 234 6.73 5.38 6.44
CA SER A 234 6.32 4.38 5.44
C SER A 234 6.12 5.00 4.06
N SER A 235 5.54 6.20 3.97
CA SER A 235 5.35 6.91 2.70
C SER A 235 6.69 7.26 2.03
N VAL A 236 7.66 7.75 2.79
CA VAL A 236 9.01 8.03 2.27
C VAL A 236 9.69 6.74 1.78
N LEU A 237 9.58 5.65 2.55
CA LEU A 237 10.15 4.37 2.15
C LEU A 237 9.47 3.79 0.90
N ILE A 238 8.16 3.94 0.75
CA ILE A 238 7.44 3.54 -0.46
C ILE A 238 7.96 4.30 -1.67
N LEU A 239 8.07 5.64 -1.58
CA LEU A 239 8.57 6.46 -2.69
C LEU A 239 10.01 6.11 -3.09
N CYS A 240 10.90 5.93 -2.11
CA CYS A 240 12.27 5.49 -2.37
C CYS A 240 12.32 4.10 -3.02
N SER A 241 11.53 3.16 -2.50
CA SER A 241 11.45 1.79 -3.02
C SER A 241 10.83 1.75 -4.41
N ASP A 242 9.87 2.64 -4.70
CA ASP A 242 9.22 2.71 -6.00
C ASP A 242 10.20 3.07 -7.12
N VAL A 243 11.00 4.12 -6.91
CA VAL A 243 12.05 4.51 -7.87
C VAL A 243 13.01 3.34 -8.13
N PHE A 244 13.46 2.68 -7.04
CA PHE A 244 14.39 1.56 -7.15
C PHE A 244 13.77 0.35 -7.87
N LEU A 245 12.54 -0.02 -7.50
CA LEU A 245 11.83 -1.15 -8.11
C LEU A 245 11.47 -0.88 -9.57
N THR A 246 11.06 0.34 -9.90
CA THR A 246 10.77 0.72 -11.29
C THR A 246 12.00 0.56 -12.16
N GLN A 247 13.16 1.04 -11.69
CA GLN A 247 14.41 0.93 -12.44
C GLN A 247 14.91 -0.52 -12.55
N LEU A 248 14.65 -1.35 -11.55
CA LEU A 248 15.07 -2.76 -11.56
C LEU A 248 14.20 -3.62 -12.48
N LEU A 249 12.91 -3.29 -12.60
CA LEU A 249 11.92 -4.11 -13.31
C LEU A 249 11.65 -3.61 -14.75
N SER A 250 12.02 -2.36 -15.08
CA SER A 250 11.91 -1.81 -16.44
C SER A 250 13.08 -2.26 -17.30
#